data_72bc3e699abe7541cd5df984330862c6
#
_entry.id   72bc3e699abe7541cd5df984330862c6
#
_cell.length_a   1.000
_cell.length_b   1.000
_cell.length_c   1.000
_cell.angle_alpha   90.00
_cell.angle_beta   90.00
_cell.angle_gamma   90.00
#
_symmetry.space_group_name_H-M   'P 1'
#
loop_
_entity.id
_entity.type
_entity.pdbx_description
1 polymer ?
#
loop_
_entity_poly.entity_id
_entity_poly.type
_entity_poly.pdbx_seq_one_letter_code
_entity_poly.pdbx_strand_id
1 'polypeptide(L)'
;QLTEELFRYSVILTSEEDLKIEPITINNVLEESIASFYTILKEKQISPKIIIPQKKIVRNLDRSALSRIFANLLNNVVKYSNGDLEVTLFENGEIHFINHASNLTEIEVGKLFDRFYTVNNARNSTGLGLSISKALVEKMNGTISAEYNNEMLNICIVFDL
;
A
#
# COMPACT_ATOMS: atom_id res chain seq x y z
N GLN A 1 17.05 -9.01 -0.55
CA GLN A 1 16.76 -7.96 0.39
C GLN A 1 17.04 -6.60 -0.20
N LEU A 2 17.96 -5.78 0.39
CA LEU A 2 18.19 -4.44 -0.14
C LEU A 2 18.64 -4.47 -1.61
N THR A 3 19.60 -5.32 -1.93
CA THR A 3 20.10 -5.45 -3.32
C THR A 3 18.99 -5.90 -4.26
N GLU A 4 18.20 -6.88 -3.84
CA GLU A 4 17.11 -7.40 -4.64
C GLU A 4 16.01 -6.35 -4.84
N GLU A 5 15.67 -5.62 -3.78
CA GLU A 5 14.67 -4.55 -3.87
C GLU A 5 15.16 -3.39 -4.74
N LEU A 6 16.45 -3.03 -4.64
CA LEU A 6 17.03 -2.01 -5.51
C LEU A 6 16.94 -2.42 -6.98
N PHE A 7 17.23 -3.68 -7.27
CA PHE A 7 17.13 -4.20 -8.63
C PHE A 7 15.70 -4.10 -9.14
N ARG A 8 14.74 -4.53 -8.34
CA ARG A 8 13.31 -4.45 -8.71
C ARG A 8 12.87 -3.00 -8.92
N TYR A 9 13.33 -2.10 -8.04
CA TYR A 9 13.03 -0.68 -8.16
C TYR A 9 13.56 -0.12 -9.48
N SER A 10 14.80 -0.47 -9.82
CA SER A 10 15.40 -0.03 -11.08
C SER A 10 14.63 -0.53 -12.29
N VAL A 11 14.20 -1.80 -12.26
CA VAL A 11 13.41 -2.38 -13.35
C VAL A 11 12.09 -1.63 -13.50
N ILE A 12 11.41 -1.33 -12.39
CA ILE A 12 10.15 -0.59 -12.42
C ILE A 12 10.33 0.80 -13.02
N LEU A 13 11.42 1.49 -12.66
CA LEU A 13 11.67 2.85 -13.15
C LEU A 13 12.08 2.89 -14.62
N THR A 14 12.78 1.86 -15.11
CA THR A 14 13.36 1.89 -16.45
C THR A 14 12.54 1.16 -17.49
N SER A 15 11.61 0.30 -17.09
CA SER A 15 10.87 -0.55 -18.02
C SER A 15 9.37 -0.23 -17.93
N GLU A 16 8.87 0.53 -18.88
CA GLU A 16 7.43 0.80 -19.00
C GLU A 16 6.69 -0.36 -19.65
N GLU A 17 7.42 -1.23 -20.34
CA GLU A 17 6.82 -2.28 -21.16
C GLU A 17 6.48 -3.55 -20.41
N ASP A 18 6.93 -3.68 -19.15
CA ASP A 18 6.80 -4.93 -18.40
C ASP A 18 5.46 -5.10 -17.70
N LEU A 19 4.62 -4.07 -17.67
CA LEU A 19 3.32 -4.17 -17.02
C LEU A 19 2.31 -4.80 -17.98
N LYS A 20 1.65 -5.85 -17.50
CA LYS A 20 0.59 -6.50 -18.23
C LYS A 20 -0.75 -5.88 -17.82
N ILE A 21 -1.14 -4.85 -18.53
CA ILE A 21 -2.37 -4.10 -18.24
C ILE A 21 -3.59 -4.84 -18.77
N GLU A 22 -4.56 -5.10 -17.91
CA GLU A 22 -5.81 -5.76 -18.25
C GLU A 22 -6.90 -5.32 -17.28
N PRO A 23 -8.18 -5.54 -17.60
CA PRO A 23 -9.24 -5.21 -16.66
C PRO A 23 -9.12 -6.07 -15.40
N ILE A 24 -8.96 -5.41 -14.25
CA ILE A 24 -8.77 -6.07 -12.97
C ILE A 24 -9.89 -5.61 -12.02
N THR A 25 -10.52 -6.57 -11.34
CA THR A 25 -11.48 -6.28 -10.29
C THR A 25 -10.71 -6.04 -8.98
N ILE A 26 -10.66 -4.79 -8.57
CA ILE A 26 -9.91 -4.39 -7.38
C ILE A 26 -10.42 -5.13 -6.14
N ASN A 27 -11.73 -5.33 -6.00
CA ASN A 27 -12.33 -6.05 -4.88
C ASN A 27 -11.61 -7.38 -4.62
N ASN A 28 -11.39 -8.16 -5.67
CA ASN A 28 -10.82 -9.50 -5.53
C ASN A 28 -9.36 -9.46 -5.10
N VAL A 29 -8.57 -8.58 -5.71
CA VAL A 29 -7.15 -8.47 -5.37
C VAL A 29 -6.96 -7.96 -3.95
N LEU A 30 -7.79 -7.01 -3.54
CA LEU A 30 -7.74 -6.47 -2.18
C LEU A 30 -8.09 -7.54 -1.14
N GLU A 31 -9.16 -8.29 -1.37
CA GLU A 31 -9.57 -9.37 -0.46
C GLU A 31 -8.49 -10.45 -0.36
N GLU A 32 -7.93 -10.86 -1.48
CA GLU A 32 -6.87 -11.86 -1.50
C GLU A 32 -5.61 -11.38 -0.76
N SER A 33 -5.26 -10.13 -0.94
CA SER A 33 -4.08 -9.54 -0.29
C SER A 33 -4.26 -9.49 1.23
N ILE A 34 -5.42 -9.05 1.70
CA ILE A 34 -5.71 -9.00 3.12
C ILE A 34 -5.70 -10.42 3.71
N ALA A 35 -6.31 -11.38 3.00
CA ALA A 35 -6.33 -12.76 3.45
C ALA A 35 -4.92 -13.34 3.58
N SER A 36 -4.01 -12.98 2.68
CA SER A 36 -2.64 -13.46 2.75
C SER A 36 -1.87 -12.91 3.95
N PHE A 37 -2.32 -11.81 4.53
CA PHE A 37 -1.70 -11.21 5.71
C PHE A 37 -2.41 -11.59 7.02
N TYR A 38 -3.43 -12.43 6.96
CA TYR A 38 -4.26 -12.74 8.13
C TYR A 38 -3.42 -13.22 9.32
N THR A 39 -2.50 -14.17 9.10
CA THR A 39 -1.69 -14.75 10.16
C THR A 39 -0.79 -13.70 10.82
N ILE A 40 -0.08 -12.89 10.01
CA ILE A 40 0.84 -11.91 10.56
C ILE A 40 0.09 -10.78 11.28
N LEU A 41 -1.08 -10.37 10.76
CA LEU A 41 -1.90 -9.38 11.43
C LEU A 41 -2.38 -9.91 12.77
N LYS A 42 -2.81 -11.16 12.82
CA LYS A 42 -3.26 -11.79 14.06
C LYS A 42 -2.13 -11.89 15.08
N GLU A 43 -0.94 -12.26 14.65
CA GLU A 43 0.23 -12.32 15.53
C GLU A 43 0.56 -10.96 16.13
N LYS A 44 0.34 -9.88 15.36
CA LYS A 44 0.56 -8.52 15.82
C LYS A 44 -0.65 -7.96 16.56
N GLN A 45 -1.68 -8.75 16.77
CA GLN A 45 -2.92 -8.35 17.45
C GLN A 45 -3.62 -7.19 16.73
N ILE A 46 -3.56 -7.19 15.40
CA ILE A 46 -4.24 -6.22 14.58
C ILE A 46 -5.49 -6.87 14.01
N SER A 47 -6.67 -6.30 14.34
CA SER A 47 -7.95 -6.78 13.83
C SER A 47 -8.42 -5.84 12.72
N PRO A 48 -8.38 -6.28 11.46
CA PRO A 48 -8.74 -5.40 10.37
C PRO A 48 -10.27 -5.25 10.27
N LYS A 49 -10.72 -4.00 10.05
CA LYS A 49 -12.08 -3.70 9.65
C LYS A 49 -12.06 -3.48 8.16
N ILE A 50 -12.80 -4.31 7.42
CA ILE A 50 -12.74 -4.32 5.96
C ILE A 50 -14.11 -3.93 5.42
N ILE A 51 -14.13 -2.88 4.60
CA ILE A 51 -15.35 -2.37 3.99
C ILE A 51 -15.15 -2.38 2.48
N ILE A 52 -15.74 -3.38 1.82
CA ILE A 52 -15.62 -3.57 0.37
C ILE A 52 -17.03 -3.64 -0.19
N PRO A 53 -17.37 -2.85 -1.23
CA PRO A 53 -18.72 -2.83 -1.77
C PRO A 53 -19.03 -4.10 -2.55
N GLN A 54 -20.31 -4.40 -2.72
CA GLN A 54 -20.72 -5.51 -3.58
C GLN A 54 -20.47 -5.18 -5.05
N LYS A 55 -20.54 -3.92 -5.41
CA LYS A 55 -20.25 -3.47 -6.76
C LYS A 55 -18.79 -3.77 -7.11
N LYS A 56 -18.57 -4.39 -8.26
CA LYS A 56 -17.23 -4.70 -8.73
C LYS A 56 -16.57 -3.43 -9.27
N ILE A 57 -15.43 -3.08 -8.70
CA ILE A 57 -14.68 -1.92 -9.11
C ILE A 57 -13.55 -2.40 -10.04
N VAL A 58 -13.69 -2.08 -11.32
CA VAL A 58 -12.75 -2.56 -12.35
C VAL A 58 -11.93 -1.40 -12.88
N ARG A 59 -10.62 -1.64 -12.98
CA ARG A 59 -9.68 -0.68 -13.56
C ARG A 59 -8.68 -1.44 -14.43
N ASN A 60 -8.09 -0.76 -15.38
CA ASN A 60 -7.06 -1.35 -16.25
C ASN A 60 -5.72 -1.27 -15.53
N LEU A 61 -5.29 -2.39 -15.00
CA LEU A 61 -4.13 -2.47 -14.12
C LEU A 61 -3.35 -3.76 -14.39
N ASP A 62 -2.16 -3.83 -13.81
CA ASP A 62 -1.39 -5.07 -13.75
C ASP A 62 -1.69 -5.73 -12.40
N ARG A 63 -2.20 -6.97 -12.44
CA ARG A 63 -2.60 -7.67 -11.23
C ARG A 63 -1.45 -7.86 -10.25
N SER A 64 -0.29 -8.26 -10.75
CA SER A 64 0.88 -8.48 -9.90
C SER A 64 1.36 -7.20 -9.24
N ALA A 65 1.34 -6.10 -10.01
CA ALA A 65 1.71 -4.80 -9.47
C ALA A 65 0.74 -4.36 -8.37
N LEU A 66 -0.56 -4.55 -8.59
CA LEU A 66 -1.56 -4.20 -7.59
C LEU A 66 -1.39 -5.03 -6.32
N SER A 67 -1.16 -6.34 -6.45
CA SER A 67 -0.89 -7.20 -5.31
C SER A 67 0.33 -6.73 -4.52
N ARG A 68 1.37 -6.30 -5.21
CA ARG A 68 2.59 -5.81 -4.58
C ARG A 68 2.33 -4.50 -3.83
N ILE A 69 1.54 -3.61 -4.42
CA ILE A 69 1.16 -2.36 -3.75
C ILE A 69 0.45 -2.68 -2.44
N PHE A 70 -0.56 -3.54 -2.47
CA PHE A 70 -1.30 -3.88 -1.26
C PHE A 70 -0.42 -4.58 -0.22
N ALA A 71 0.47 -5.48 -0.65
CA ALA A 71 1.40 -6.12 0.27
C ALA A 71 2.32 -5.10 0.95
N ASN A 72 2.79 -4.11 0.22
CA ASN A 72 3.64 -3.06 0.78
C ASN A 72 2.86 -2.22 1.80
N LEU A 73 1.59 -1.90 1.51
CA LEU A 73 0.76 -1.14 2.44
C LEU A 73 0.47 -1.96 3.70
N LEU A 74 0.18 -3.25 3.55
CA LEU A 74 -0.07 -4.11 4.70
C LEU A 74 1.20 -4.31 5.55
N ASN A 75 2.37 -4.41 4.92
CA ASN A 75 3.63 -4.42 5.66
C ASN A 75 3.84 -3.12 6.44
N ASN A 76 3.43 -2.00 5.85
CA ASN A 76 3.50 -0.71 6.53
C ASN A 76 2.61 -0.71 7.78
N VAL A 77 1.41 -1.27 7.68
CA VAL A 77 0.50 -1.40 8.83
C VAL A 77 1.15 -2.24 9.93
N VAL A 78 1.77 -3.35 9.57
CA VAL A 78 2.44 -4.22 10.53
C VAL A 78 3.54 -3.47 11.29
N LYS A 79 4.24 -2.55 10.63
CA LYS A 79 5.31 -1.77 11.25
C LYS A 79 4.81 -0.63 12.14
N TYR A 80 3.76 0.08 11.71
CA TYR A 80 3.43 1.37 12.31
C TYR A 80 2.10 1.39 13.07
N SER A 81 1.21 0.43 12.84
CA SER A 81 -0.09 0.45 13.51
C SER A 81 0.02 0.23 15.01
N ASN A 82 -0.81 0.92 15.76
CA ASN A 82 -0.98 0.74 17.20
C ASN A 82 -1.98 -0.38 17.53
N GLY A 83 -2.32 -1.23 16.58
CA GLY A 83 -3.17 -2.40 16.81
C GLY A 83 -4.47 -2.39 16.03
N ASP A 84 -4.66 -1.44 15.14
CA ASP A 84 -5.88 -1.33 14.34
C ASP A 84 -5.56 -1.20 12.86
N LEU A 85 -6.56 -1.47 12.04
CA LEU A 85 -6.51 -1.28 10.61
C LEU A 85 -7.93 -1.17 10.08
N GLU A 86 -8.17 -0.16 9.26
CA GLU A 86 -9.41 -0.08 8.49
C GLU A 86 -9.03 0.00 7.02
N VAL A 87 -9.59 -0.89 6.20
CA VAL A 87 -9.39 -0.89 4.76
C VAL A 87 -10.75 -0.67 4.12
N THR A 88 -10.86 0.37 3.31
CA THR A 88 -12.12 0.69 2.63
C THR A 88 -11.86 0.86 1.14
N LEU A 89 -12.66 0.14 0.34
CA LEU A 89 -12.75 0.37 -1.09
C LEU A 89 -14.10 1.05 -1.32
N PHE A 90 -14.05 2.26 -1.89
CA PHE A 90 -15.26 3.02 -2.19
C PHE A 90 -15.76 2.72 -3.60
N GLU A 91 -17.05 2.94 -3.84
CA GLU A 91 -17.64 2.69 -5.16
C GLU A 91 -17.06 3.60 -6.25
N ASN A 92 -16.51 4.75 -5.85
CA ASN A 92 -15.83 5.64 -6.81
C ASN A 92 -14.40 5.19 -7.14
N GLY A 93 -13.92 4.09 -6.54
CA GLY A 93 -12.60 3.54 -6.80
C GLY A 93 -11.52 3.93 -5.82
N GLU A 94 -11.79 4.81 -4.87
CA GLU A 94 -10.79 5.17 -3.86
C GLU A 94 -10.54 4.00 -2.93
N ILE A 95 -9.27 3.80 -2.56
CA ILE A 95 -8.85 2.76 -1.63
C ILE A 95 -8.14 3.41 -0.47
N HIS A 96 -8.62 3.19 0.74
CA HIS A 96 -8.05 3.79 1.96
C HIS A 96 -7.54 2.73 2.91
N PHE A 97 -6.31 2.92 3.39
CA PHE A 97 -5.73 2.13 4.47
C PHE A 97 -5.52 3.08 5.65
N ILE A 98 -6.25 2.87 6.74
CA ILE A 98 -6.26 3.78 7.90
C ILE A 98 -5.87 3.02 9.15
N ASN A 99 -4.93 3.59 9.93
CA ASN A 99 -4.56 3.02 11.21
C ASN A 99 -4.04 4.11 12.14
N HIS A 100 -4.13 3.87 13.44
CA HIS A 100 -3.45 4.73 14.41
C HIS A 100 -1.94 4.47 14.34
N ALA A 101 -1.17 5.54 14.39
CA ALA A 101 0.29 5.47 14.36
C ALA A 101 0.84 6.61 15.21
N SER A 102 0.86 6.42 16.54
CA SER A 102 1.21 7.46 17.48
C SER A 102 2.67 7.89 17.43
N ASN A 103 3.52 7.09 16.79
CA ASN A 103 4.96 7.37 16.72
C ASN A 103 5.38 8.14 15.47
N LEU A 104 4.43 8.66 14.71
CA LEU A 104 4.72 9.45 13.52
C LEU A 104 4.53 10.93 13.78
N THR A 105 5.21 11.75 12.97
CA THR A 105 4.99 13.20 12.91
C THR A 105 4.53 13.55 11.50
N GLU A 106 3.98 14.74 11.32
CA GLU A 106 3.56 15.20 9.98
C GLU A 106 4.74 15.26 9.02
N ILE A 107 5.92 15.62 9.51
CA ILE A 107 7.13 15.67 8.68
C ILE A 107 7.50 14.27 8.23
N GLU A 108 7.45 13.30 9.15
CA GLU A 108 7.75 11.91 8.81
C GLU A 108 6.76 11.35 7.80
N VAL A 109 5.48 11.68 7.94
CA VAL A 109 4.45 11.25 6.98
C VAL A 109 4.73 11.82 5.60
N GLY A 110 5.17 13.07 5.52
CA GLY A 110 5.56 13.67 4.25
C GLY A 110 6.70 12.96 3.55
N LYS A 111 7.51 12.18 4.28
CA LYS A 111 8.64 11.44 3.74
C LYS A 111 8.39 9.95 3.55
N LEU A 112 7.20 9.47 3.86
CA LEU A 112 6.91 8.02 3.82
C LEU A 112 7.17 7.39 2.47
N PHE A 113 6.99 8.14 1.39
CA PHE A 113 7.21 7.64 0.03
C PHE A 113 8.62 7.88 -0.48
N ASP A 114 9.49 8.50 0.33
CA ASP A 114 10.87 8.72 -0.06
C ASP A 114 11.64 7.40 -0.03
N ARG A 115 12.51 7.22 -1.02
CA ARG A 115 13.33 6.02 -1.11
C ARG A 115 14.28 5.94 0.09
N PHE A 116 14.37 4.74 0.67
CA PHE A 116 15.21 4.43 1.84
C PHE A 116 14.76 5.11 3.14
N TYR A 117 13.63 5.80 3.16
CA TYR A 117 13.16 6.41 4.39
C TYR A 117 12.48 5.36 5.28
N THR A 118 12.89 5.28 6.54
CA THR A 118 12.22 4.47 7.56
C THR A 118 12.11 5.28 8.84
N VAL A 119 11.03 5.06 9.57
CA VAL A 119 10.79 5.74 10.85
C VAL A 119 11.42 4.92 11.96
N ASN A 120 12.12 5.60 12.89
CA ASN A 120 12.65 4.99 14.11
C ASN A 120 13.51 3.76 13.87
N ASN A 121 14.31 3.77 12.81
CA ASN A 121 15.24 2.68 12.50
C ASN A 121 14.57 1.32 12.53
N ALA A 122 13.40 1.21 11.92
CA ALA A 122 12.68 -0.06 11.83
C ALA A 122 13.60 -1.15 11.28
N ARG A 123 13.79 -2.21 12.06
CA ARG A 123 14.66 -3.32 11.65
C ARG A 123 14.02 -4.06 10.48
N ASN A 124 14.89 -4.58 9.61
CA ASN A 124 14.47 -5.35 8.45
C ASN A 124 13.65 -4.56 7.45
N SER A 125 13.78 -3.24 7.47
CA SER A 125 13.13 -2.37 6.51
C SER A 125 14.19 -1.68 5.65
N THR A 126 13.98 -1.72 4.33
CA THR A 126 14.89 -1.09 3.38
C THR A 126 14.48 0.34 3.06
N GLY A 127 13.26 0.74 3.44
CA GLY A 127 12.71 2.03 3.08
C GLY A 127 12.31 2.12 1.61
N LEU A 128 12.16 0.99 0.94
CA LEU A 128 11.81 0.98 -0.49
C LEU A 128 10.35 0.62 -0.76
N GLY A 129 9.67 -0.03 0.21
CA GLY A 129 8.33 -0.56 -0.02
C GLY A 129 7.33 0.48 -0.50
N LEU A 130 7.22 1.62 0.20
CA LEU A 130 6.26 2.66 -0.16
C LEU A 130 6.70 3.44 -1.40
N SER A 131 7.99 3.64 -1.60
CA SER A 131 8.47 4.31 -2.82
C SER A 131 8.23 3.44 -4.05
N ILE A 132 8.36 2.13 -3.92
CA ILE A 132 8.01 1.18 -4.99
C ILE A 132 6.51 1.24 -5.26
N SER A 133 5.70 1.28 -4.22
CA SER A 133 4.24 1.38 -4.38
C SER A 133 3.86 2.64 -5.14
N LYS A 134 4.47 3.77 -4.79
CA LYS A 134 4.20 5.02 -5.50
C LYS A 134 4.59 4.92 -6.97
N ALA A 135 5.76 4.36 -7.26
CA ALA A 135 6.20 4.19 -8.64
C ALA A 135 5.23 3.30 -9.44
N LEU A 136 4.78 2.21 -8.84
CA LEU A 136 3.83 1.30 -9.50
C LEU A 136 2.47 1.97 -9.73
N VAL A 137 1.96 2.68 -8.71
CA VAL A 137 0.69 3.38 -8.82
C VAL A 137 0.75 4.40 -9.95
N GLU A 138 1.83 5.19 -10.01
CA GLU A 138 1.98 6.22 -11.03
C GLU A 138 2.14 5.64 -12.43
N LYS A 139 2.83 4.51 -12.55
CA LYS A 139 2.92 3.81 -13.85
C LYS A 139 1.57 3.32 -14.36
N MET A 140 0.62 3.09 -13.47
CA MET A 140 -0.73 2.66 -13.83
C MET A 140 -1.72 3.84 -13.84
N ASN A 141 -1.21 5.06 -13.95
CA ASN A 141 -2.01 6.28 -14.04
C ASN A 141 -2.86 6.55 -12.79
N GLY A 142 -2.32 6.19 -11.64
CA GLY A 142 -2.98 6.44 -10.38
C GLY A 142 -2.22 7.45 -9.54
N THR A 143 -2.78 7.76 -8.38
CA THR A 143 -2.15 8.61 -7.37
C THR A 143 -2.19 7.90 -6.02
N ILE A 144 -1.17 8.13 -5.22
CA ILE A 144 -1.12 7.64 -3.85
C ILE A 144 -0.71 8.81 -2.95
N SER A 145 -1.39 8.94 -1.81
CA SER A 145 -1.13 10.02 -0.88
C SER A 145 -1.26 9.52 0.54
N ALA A 146 -0.69 10.27 1.47
CA ALA A 146 -0.78 9.96 2.89
C ALA A 146 -1.18 11.22 3.65
N GLU A 147 -2.12 11.07 4.57
CA GLU A 147 -2.55 12.14 5.46
C GLU A 147 -2.41 11.67 6.91
N TYR A 148 -2.10 12.59 7.80
CA TYR A 148 -1.89 12.27 9.20
C TYR A 148 -2.59 13.31 10.07
N ASN A 149 -3.66 12.91 10.74
CA ASN A 149 -4.45 13.76 11.60
C ASN A 149 -4.84 13.00 12.87
N ASN A 150 -4.65 13.62 14.03
CA ASN A 150 -5.03 13.01 15.30
C ASN A 150 -4.46 11.60 15.48
N GLU A 151 -3.18 11.45 15.11
CA GLU A 151 -2.44 10.18 15.18
C GLU A 151 -3.03 9.08 14.29
N MET A 152 -3.90 9.45 13.35
CA MET A 152 -4.43 8.53 12.34
C MET A 152 -3.68 8.72 11.03
N LEU A 153 -3.07 7.65 10.55
CA LEU A 153 -2.43 7.64 9.24
C LEU A 153 -3.42 7.07 8.22
N ASN A 154 -3.67 7.82 7.17
CA ASN A 154 -4.54 7.41 6.07
C ASN A 154 -3.75 7.43 4.77
N ILE A 155 -3.56 6.26 4.17
CA ILE A 155 -2.95 6.15 2.84
C ILE A 155 -4.08 5.90 1.86
N CYS A 156 -4.18 6.77 0.86
CA CYS A 156 -5.23 6.73 -0.15
C CYS A 156 -4.65 6.49 -1.53
N ILE A 157 -5.24 5.54 -2.26
CA ILE A 157 -4.87 5.24 -3.64
C ILE A 157 -6.09 5.47 -4.52
N VAL A 158 -5.87 6.13 -5.66
CA VAL A 158 -6.90 6.34 -6.68
C VAL A 158 -6.33 5.97 -8.03
N PHE A 159 -7.03 5.11 -8.77
CA PHE A 159 -6.69 4.80 -10.16
C PHE A 159 -7.74 5.43 -11.06
N ASP A 160 -7.26 6.07 -12.12
CA ASP A 160 -8.16 6.69 -13.10
C ASP A 160 -8.96 5.64 -13.86
N LEU A 161 -10.11 6.06 -14.35
CA LEU A 161 -10.98 5.22 -15.15
C LEU A 161 -10.37 4.87 -16.50
#